data_2e63146ef44e721710877c6f5fd96567
#
_entry.id   2e63146ef44e721710877c6f5fd96567
#
_cell.length_a   1.000
_cell.length_b   1.000
_cell.length_c   1.000
_cell.angle_alpha   90.00
_cell.angle_beta   90.00
_cell.angle_gamma   90.00
#
_symmetry.space_group_name_H-M   'P 1'
#
loop_
_entity.id
_entity.type
_entity.pdbx_description
1 polymer ?
#
loop_
_entity_poly.entity_id
_entity_poly.type
_entity_poly.pdbx_seq_one_letter_code
_entity_poly.pdbx_strand_id
1 'polypeptide(L)'
;KATANAAFGNAASVLVGDFIYTRAFQMMTSLGSLKVLEVMSKAVNVIAEGEVLQLMNVNDPDITEENYMRVIYSKTARLFEAAAQCSGILAGCSEEQERGLQDYGRYLGTAFQLIDDLLDYSADGETLGKNVGDDLNEGKPTLPLLHAMRNGTPEQASLIREAIEQGNGRHLLEPVLEAMANCGSLEWTRQRAEEEADKAIAALQVIPDSPWRDALIGLAHIAVQRDR
;
A
#
# COMPACT_ATOMS: atom_id res chain seq x y z
N LYS A 1 6.82 -8.32 17.60
CA LYS A 1 8.30 -8.29 17.63
C LYS A 1 8.76 -6.84 17.71
N ALA A 2 9.87 -6.57 18.45
CA ALA A 2 10.44 -5.22 18.48
C ALA A 2 10.93 -4.80 17.09
N THR A 3 10.70 -3.53 16.72
CA THR A 3 11.25 -2.96 15.48
C THR A 3 12.77 -2.83 15.57
N ALA A 4 13.46 -2.71 14.44
CA ALA A 4 14.90 -2.45 14.42
C ALA A 4 15.24 -1.17 15.20
N ASN A 5 14.42 -0.13 15.10
CA ASN A 5 14.58 1.10 15.86
C ASN A 5 14.49 0.86 17.38
N ALA A 6 13.49 0.10 17.83
CA ALA A 6 13.33 -0.24 19.26
C ALA A 6 14.47 -1.12 19.79
N ALA A 7 15.01 -2.02 18.93
CA ALA A 7 16.07 -2.95 19.33
C ALA A 7 17.48 -2.33 19.27
N PHE A 8 17.78 -1.48 18.29
CA PHE A 8 19.13 -1.00 17.98
C PHE A 8 19.27 0.53 18.01
N GLY A 9 18.17 1.25 18.21
CA GLY A 9 18.11 2.72 18.21
C GLY A 9 18.03 3.35 16.83
N ASN A 10 17.69 4.64 16.80
CA ASN A 10 17.39 5.38 15.58
C ASN A 10 18.62 5.49 14.64
N ALA A 11 19.78 5.83 15.16
CA ALA A 11 20.98 6.01 14.35
C ALA A 11 21.39 4.74 13.60
N ALA A 12 21.39 3.59 14.29
CA ALA A 12 21.70 2.31 13.67
C ALA A 12 20.67 1.92 12.60
N SER A 13 19.38 2.14 12.87
CA SER A 13 18.31 1.82 11.91
C SER A 13 18.41 2.65 10.63
N VAL A 14 18.67 3.95 10.72
CA VAL A 14 18.87 4.84 9.58
C VAL A 14 20.09 4.41 8.77
N LEU A 15 21.24 4.21 9.41
CA LEU A 15 22.49 3.82 8.72
C LEU A 15 22.39 2.45 8.02
N VAL A 16 21.68 1.48 8.62
CA VAL A 16 21.45 0.18 7.99
C VAL A 16 20.50 0.36 6.79
N GLY A 17 19.49 1.21 6.89
CA GLY A 17 18.62 1.56 5.76
C GLY A 17 19.43 2.16 4.60
N ASP A 18 20.29 3.13 4.86
CA ASP A 18 21.18 3.74 3.86
C ASP A 18 22.10 2.73 3.20
N PHE A 19 22.68 1.82 4.01
CA PHE A 19 23.51 0.74 3.47
C PHE A 19 22.72 -0.18 2.52
N ILE A 20 21.52 -0.62 2.90
CA ILE A 20 20.66 -1.48 2.07
C ILE A 20 20.29 -0.76 0.79
N TYR A 21 19.91 0.51 0.87
CA TYR A 21 19.57 1.35 -0.28
C TYR A 21 20.74 1.48 -1.26
N THR A 22 21.92 1.87 -0.78
CA THR A 22 23.11 1.99 -1.63
C THR A 22 23.53 0.64 -2.24
N ARG A 23 23.39 -0.45 -1.48
CA ARG A 23 23.67 -1.80 -1.98
C ARG A 23 22.71 -2.22 -3.08
N ALA A 24 21.42 -1.89 -2.97
CA ALA A 24 20.44 -2.13 -4.02
C ALA A 24 20.84 -1.44 -5.34
N PHE A 25 21.28 -0.18 -5.29
CA PHE A 25 21.77 0.53 -6.48
C PHE A 25 23.03 -0.10 -7.08
N GLN A 26 23.98 -0.58 -6.28
CA GLN A 26 25.14 -1.32 -6.78
C GLN A 26 24.71 -2.59 -7.51
N MET A 27 23.76 -3.34 -6.97
CA MET A 27 23.22 -4.55 -7.61
C MET A 27 22.54 -4.23 -8.93
N MET A 28 21.69 -3.19 -8.97
CA MET A 28 21.04 -2.75 -10.22
C MET A 28 22.04 -2.31 -11.28
N THR A 29 23.09 -1.57 -10.89
CA THR A 29 24.15 -1.14 -11.80
C THR A 29 24.90 -2.32 -12.39
N SER A 30 25.12 -3.38 -11.61
CA SER A 30 25.84 -4.59 -12.10
C SER A 30 25.10 -5.35 -13.20
N LEU A 31 23.80 -5.09 -13.39
CA LEU A 31 23.01 -5.67 -14.49
C LEU A 31 23.36 -5.06 -15.86
N GLY A 32 24.04 -3.91 -15.90
CA GLY A 32 24.40 -3.23 -17.14
C GLY A 32 23.21 -2.68 -17.95
N SER A 33 22.02 -2.61 -17.37
CA SER A 33 20.81 -2.10 -18.03
C SER A 33 20.49 -0.68 -17.58
N LEU A 34 20.72 0.30 -18.46
CA LEU A 34 20.37 1.68 -18.21
C LEU A 34 18.84 1.86 -18.05
N LYS A 35 18.04 1.11 -18.82
CA LYS A 35 16.56 1.15 -18.73
C LYS A 35 16.06 0.72 -17.35
N VAL A 36 16.66 -0.33 -16.76
CA VAL A 36 16.35 -0.74 -15.38
C VAL A 36 16.70 0.36 -14.38
N LEU A 37 17.87 0.97 -14.49
CA LEU A 37 18.26 2.08 -13.63
C LEU A 37 17.32 3.27 -13.77
N GLU A 38 16.88 3.60 -14.98
CA GLU A 38 15.92 4.68 -15.22
C GLU A 38 14.56 4.40 -14.56
N VAL A 39 14.01 3.19 -14.73
CA VAL A 39 12.74 2.80 -14.09
C VAL A 39 12.84 2.87 -12.59
N MET A 40 13.90 2.31 -12.01
CA MET A 40 14.08 2.26 -10.55
C MET A 40 14.36 3.65 -9.95
N SER A 41 15.18 4.48 -10.59
CA SER A 41 15.43 5.84 -10.09
C SER A 41 14.17 6.71 -10.10
N LYS A 42 13.34 6.60 -11.15
CA LYS A 42 12.03 7.25 -11.19
C LYS A 42 11.09 6.72 -10.10
N ALA A 43 11.09 5.41 -9.86
CA ALA A 43 10.27 4.82 -8.82
C ALA A 43 10.65 5.32 -7.43
N VAL A 44 11.93 5.34 -7.12
CA VAL A 44 12.45 5.84 -5.83
C VAL A 44 12.10 7.31 -5.61
N ASN A 45 12.20 8.14 -6.67
CA ASN A 45 11.81 9.55 -6.57
C ASN A 45 10.30 9.69 -6.28
N VAL A 46 9.44 8.96 -7.00
CA VAL A 46 7.99 8.97 -6.78
C VAL A 46 7.63 8.50 -5.36
N ILE A 47 8.35 7.49 -4.84
CA ILE A 47 8.15 7.01 -3.46
C ILE A 47 8.49 8.13 -2.45
N ALA A 48 9.61 8.81 -2.64
CA ALA A 48 10.01 9.93 -1.76
C ALA A 48 8.97 11.06 -1.80
N GLU A 49 8.46 11.41 -2.98
CA GLU A 49 7.35 12.38 -3.13
C GLU A 49 6.07 11.89 -2.45
N GLY A 50 5.77 10.59 -2.54
CA GLY A 50 4.63 9.95 -1.89
C GLY A 50 4.67 10.00 -0.37
N GLU A 51 5.85 9.80 0.23
CA GLU A 51 6.06 9.97 1.67
C GLU A 51 5.79 11.42 2.12
N VAL A 52 6.29 12.40 1.36
CA VAL A 52 6.01 13.82 1.65
C VAL A 52 4.52 14.12 1.51
N LEU A 53 3.88 13.61 0.45
CA LEU A 53 2.44 13.79 0.24
C LEU A 53 1.61 13.17 1.38
N GLN A 54 2.00 12.00 1.87
CA GLN A 54 1.34 11.38 3.03
C GLN A 54 1.48 12.27 4.28
N LEU A 55 2.68 12.79 4.56
CA LEU A 55 2.89 13.69 5.69
C LEU A 55 2.04 14.96 5.61
N MET A 56 1.84 15.50 4.41
CA MET A 56 0.98 16.66 4.19
C MET A 56 -0.52 16.35 4.42
N ASN A 57 -0.92 15.10 4.26
CA ASN A 57 -2.31 14.65 4.41
C ASN A 57 -2.62 14.10 5.82
N VAL A 58 -1.62 13.96 6.68
CA VAL A 58 -1.85 13.59 8.08
C VAL A 58 -2.69 14.67 8.76
N ASN A 59 -3.70 14.27 9.52
CA ASN A 59 -4.68 15.11 10.20
C ASN A 59 -5.58 15.94 9.25
N ASP A 60 -5.66 15.58 7.96
CA ASP A 60 -6.58 16.20 7.01
C ASP A 60 -7.79 15.29 6.74
N PRO A 61 -8.96 15.54 7.38
CA PRO A 61 -10.17 14.73 7.16
C PRO A 61 -10.86 15.04 5.82
N ASP A 62 -10.46 16.08 5.10
CA ASP A 62 -11.08 16.52 3.86
C ASP A 62 -10.39 15.95 2.61
N ILE A 63 -9.39 15.09 2.79
CA ILE A 63 -8.73 14.39 1.68
C ILE A 63 -9.75 13.63 0.82
N THR A 64 -9.61 13.74 -0.48
CA THR A 64 -10.45 13.00 -1.43
C THR A 64 -9.94 11.55 -1.58
N GLU A 65 -10.82 10.65 -2.03
CA GLU A 65 -10.43 9.28 -2.40
C GLU A 65 -9.34 9.29 -3.50
N GLU A 66 -9.43 10.20 -4.47
CA GLU A 66 -8.40 10.36 -5.52
C GLU A 66 -7.03 10.70 -4.93
N ASN A 67 -6.97 11.64 -3.99
CA ASN A 67 -5.72 11.99 -3.31
C ASN A 67 -5.19 10.83 -2.46
N TYR A 68 -6.07 10.11 -1.74
CA TYR A 68 -5.68 8.90 -1.03
C TYR A 68 -5.09 7.85 -1.98
N MET A 69 -5.76 7.55 -3.11
CA MET A 69 -5.27 6.60 -4.12
C MET A 69 -3.92 7.05 -4.70
N ARG A 70 -3.71 8.34 -4.88
CA ARG A 70 -2.42 8.89 -5.31
C ARG A 70 -1.33 8.64 -4.28
N VAL A 71 -1.61 8.78 -2.99
CA VAL A 71 -0.65 8.50 -1.91
C VAL A 71 -0.24 7.03 -1.93
N ILE A 72 -1.21 6.10 -1.92
CA ILE A 72 -0.89 4.66 -1.86
C ILE A 72 -0.20 4.18 -3.15
N TYR A 73 -0.56 4.75 -4.31
CA TYR A 73 0.18 4.49 -5.54
C TYR A 73 1.64 4.92 -5.40
N SER A 74 1.88 6.18 -5.04
CA SER A 74 3.23 6.74 -4.98
C SER A 74 4.09 6.03 -3.94
N LYS A 75 3.55 5.80 -2.74
CA LYS A 75 4.30 5.23 -1.62
C LYS A 75 4.54 3.73 -1.76
N THR A 76 3.57 2.98 -2.28
CA THR A 76 3.58 1.50 -2.25
C THR A 76 3.53 0.89 -3.64
N ALA A 77 2.46 1.15 -4.42
CA ALA A 77 2.23 0.47 -5.69
C ALA A 77 3.34 0.76 -6.72
N ARG A 78 3.95 1.93 -6.69
CA ARG A 78 5.02 2.32 -7.61
C ARG A 78 6.24 1.39 -7.56
N LEU A 79 6.59 0.85 -6.39
CA LEU A 79 7.71 -0.10 -6.29
C LEU A 79 7.33 -1.47 -6.87
N PHE A 80 6.11 -1.95 -6.63
CA PHE A 80 5.59 -3.17 -7.25
C PHE A 80 5.58 -3.05 -8.78
N GLU A 81 5.08 -1.92 -9.29
CA GLU A 81 5.07 -1.58 -10.71
C GLU A 81 6.48 -1.64 -11.31
N ALA A 82 7.44 -0.96 -10.69
CA ALA A 82 8.82 -0.91 -11.16
C ALA A 82 9.50 -2.29 -11.12
N ALA A 83 9.27 -3.08 -10.07
CA ALA A 83 9.84 -4.42 -9.94
C ALA A 83 9.34 -5.35 -11.05
N ALA A 84 8.02 -5.35 -11.31
CA ALA A 84 7.43 -6.17 -12.36
C ALA A 84 7.87 -5.70 -13.76
N GLN A 85 7.93 -4.38 -14.02
CA GLN A 85 8.45 -3.82 -15.26
C GLN A 85 9.90 -4.19 -15.51
N CYS A 86 10.77 -4.04 -14.49
CA CYS A 86 12.19 -4.41 -14.60
C CYS A 86 12.39 -5.88 -14.93
N SER A 87 11.53 -6.77 -14.40
CA SER A 87 11.57 -8.19 -14.73
C SER A 87 11.31 -8.42 -16.22
N GLY A 88 10.33 -7.73 -16.82
CA GLY A 88 10.05 -7.79 -18.25
C GLY A 88 11.22 -7.25 -19.10
N ILE A 89 11.82 -6.13 -18.70
CA ILE A 89 12.98 -5.55 -19.38
C ILE A 89 14.14 -6.54 -19.39
N LEU A 90 14.47 -7.17 -18.27
CA LEU A 90 15.57 -8.12 -18.13
C LEU A 90 15.31 -9.43 -18.88
N ALA A 91 14.05 -9.84 -18.99
CA ALA A 91 13.64 -11.01 -19.76
C ALA A 91 13.60 -10.75 -21.28
N GLY A 92 13.77 -9.51 -21.74
CA GLY A 92 13.67 -9.15 -23.16
C GLY A 92 12.24 -9.27 -23.70
N CYS A 93 11.23 -9.02 -22.88
CA CYS A 93 9.83 -9.04 -23.26
C CYS A 93 9.50 -8.00 -24.35
N SER A 94 8.42 -8.24 -25.10
CA SER A 94 7.87 -7.23 -26.00
C SER A 94 7.35 -6.01 -25.19
N GLU A 95 7.18 -4.86 -25.87
CA GLU A 95 6.65 -3.67 -25.19
C GLU A 95 5.24 -3.89 -24.62
N GLU A 96 4.42 -4.73 -25.25
CA GLU A 96 3.10 -5.09 -24.78
C GLU A 96 3.19 -5.93 -23.49
N GLN A 97 4.08 -6.91 -23.46
CA GLN A 97 4.32 -7.75 -22.27
C GLN A 97 4.94 -6.93 -21.13
N GLU A 98 5.88 -6.03 -21.44
CA GLU A 98 6.46 -5.12 -20.45
C GLU A 98 5.37 -4.26 -19.79
N ARG A 99 4.47 -3.67 -20.60
CA ARG A 99 3.33 -2.89 -20.09
C ARG A 99 2.37 -3.76 -19.26
N GLY A 100 2.07 -4.97 -19.71
CA GLY A 100 1.23 -5.89 -18.95
C GLY A 100 1.82 -6.21 -17.56
N LEU A 101 3.12 -6.44 -17.48
CA LEU A 101 3.82 -6.64 -16.20
C LEU A 101 3.84 -5.37 -15.35
N GLN A 102 4.04 -4.21 -15.96
CA GLN A 102 3.98 -2.91 -15.29
C GLN A 102 2.60 -2.69 -14.67
N ASP A 103 1.52 -2.88 -15.44
CA ASP A 103 0.14 -2.73 -14.96
C ASP A 103 -0.19 -3.77 -13.88
N TYR A 104 0.26 -5.02 -14.05
CA TYR A 104 0.13 -6.03 -13.02
C TYR A 104 0.74 -5.58 -11.68
N GLY A 105 1.98 -5.10 -11.70
CA GLY A 105 2.65 -4.62 -10.49
C GLY A 105 1.91 -3.45 -9.85
N ARG A 106 1.47 -2.48 -10.66
CA ARG A 106 0.70 -1.32 -10.21
C ARG A 106 -0.58 -1.73 -9.48
N TYR A 107 -1.41 -2.56 -10.10
CA TYR A 107 -2.69 -2.98 -9.52
C TYR A 107 -2.51 -3.90 -8.32
N LEU A 108 -1.54 -4.84 -8.37
CA LEU A 108 -1.20 -5.68 -7.23
C LEU A 108 -0.76 -4.87 -6.02
N GLY A 109 0.12 -3.88 -6.22
CA GLY A 109 0.60 -3.00 -5.15
C GLY A 109 -0.52 -2.14 -4.55
N THR A 110 -1.47 -1.69 -5.38
CA THR A 110 -2.66 -0.96 -4.92
C THR A 110 -3.56 -1.87 -4.08
N ALA A 111 -3.88 -3.08 -4.56
CA ALA A 111 -4.67 -4.06 -3.84
C ALA A 111 -4.02 -4.41 -2.49
N PHE A 112 -2.69 -4.61 -2.50
CA PHE A 112 -1.91 -4.90 -1.30
C PHE A 112 -2.06 -3.82 -0.23
N GLN A 113 -1.96 -2.54 -0.61
CA GLN A 113 -2.07 -1.43 0.34
C GLN A 113 -3.50 -1.26 0.87
N LEU A 114 -4.52 -1.42 0.01
CA LEU A 114 -5.92 -1.37 0.44
C LEU A 114 -6.23 -2.42 1.51
N ILE A 115 -5.68 -3.63 1.36
CA ILE A 115 -5.82 -4.68 2.38
C ILE A 115 -4.99 -4.36 3.63
N ASP A 116 -3.80 -3.77 3.51
CA ASP A 116 -3.01 -3.37 4.67
C ASP A 116 -3.76 -2.34 5.53
N ASP A 117 -4.36 -1.33 4.91
CA ASP A 117 -5.17 -0.31 5.57
C ASP A 117 -6.46 -0.89 6.18
N LEU A 118 -7.07 -1.91 5.53
CA LEU A 118 -8.22 -2.63 6.06
C LEU A 118 -7.83 -3.44 7.31
N LEU A 119 -6.69 -4.14 7.25
CA LEU A 119 -6.23 -5.00 8.34
C LEU A 119 -5.89 -4.21 9.60
N ASP A 120 -5.54 -2.93 9.48
CA ASP A 120 -5.33 -2.05 10.64
C ASP A 120 -6.59 -1.91 11.51
N TYR A 121 -7.77 -2.17 10.96
CA TYR A 121 -9.06 -2.09 11.67
C TYR A 121 -9.77 -3.44 11.88
N SER A 122 -9.32 -4.51 11.25
CA SER A 122 -10.05 -5.80 11.24
C SER A 122 -9.42 -6.89 12.08
N ALA A 123 -8.25 -6.67 12.64
CA ALA A 123 -7.43 -7.75 13.16
C ALA A 123 -7.66 -8.04 14.64
N ASP A 124 -7.55 -9.33 14.97
CA ASP A 124 -7.14 -9.74 16.31
C ASP A 124 -5.69 -9.31 16.53
N GLY A 125 -5.47 -8.28 17.36
CA GLY A 125 -4.15 -7.73 17.64
C GLY A 125 -3.11 -8.77 18.08
N GLU A 126 -3.54 -9.91 18.64
CA GLU A 126 -2.69 -11.03 18.99
C GLU A 126 -2.14 -11.77 17.75
N THR A 127 -2.88 -11.83 16.66
CA THR A 127 -2.52 -12.59 15.45
C THR A 127 -1.56 -11.80 14.54
N LEU A 128 -1.70 -10.48 14.44
CA LEU A 128 -0.88 -9.63 13.56
C LEU A 128 0.44 -9.17 14.20
N GLY A 129 0.53 -9.17 15.52
CA GLY A 129 1.68 -8.58 16.23
C GLY A 129 1.80 -7.06 16.04
N LYS A 130 0.74 -6.41 15.52
CA LYS A 130 0.52 -4.96 15.43
C LYS A 130 -0.62 -4.56 16.37
N ASN A 131 -0.64 -3.33 16.80
CA ASN A 131 -1.82 -2.80 17.50
C ASN A 131 -2.89 -2.42 16.49
N VAL A 132 -4.13 -2.71 16.78
CA VAL A 132 -5.28 -2.28 15.97
C VAL A 132 -5.44 -0.77 16.05
N GLY A 133 -5.70 -0.09 14.92
CA GLY A 133 -5.94 1.34 14.85
C GLY A 133 -4.69 2.21 14.96
N ASP A 134 -3.53 1.71 14.56
CA ASP A 134 -2.30 2.52 14.51
C ASP A 134 -2.44 3.68 13.50
N ASP A 135 -3.10 3.48 12.36
CA ASP A 135 -3.37 4.54 11.37
C ASP A 135 -4.28 5.64 11.94
N LEU A 136 -5.33 5.25 12.70
CA LEU A 136 -6.18 6.21 13.42
C LEU A 136 -5.38 7.00 14.44
N ASN A 137 -4.51 6.33 15.19
CA ASN A 137 -3.67 6.95 16.20
C ASN A 137 -2.65 7.92 15.62
N GLU A 138 -2.22 7.69 14.38
CA GLU A 138 -1.32 8.57 13.64
C GLU A 138 -2.04 9.68 12.86
N GLY A 139 -3.38 9.72 12.89
CA GLY A 139 -4.20 10.69 12.15
C GLY A 139 -4.14 10.50 10.64
N LYS A 140 -3.89 9.29 10.17
CA LYS A 140 -3.85 8.96 8.74
C LYS A 140 -5.27 8.74 8.21
N PRO A 141 -5.72 9.51 7.21
CA PRO A 141 -7.06 9.36 6.62
C PRO A 141 -7.05 8.21 5.60
N THR A 142 -7.11 6.97 6.08
CA THR A 142 -7.16 5.77 5.23
C THR A 142 -8.55 5.51 4.66
N LEU A 143 -8.64 4.69 3.61
CA LEU A 143 -9.89 4.48 2.87
C LEU A 143 -11.05 3.98 3.74
N PRO A 144 -10.87 3.04 4.69
CA PRO A 144 -11.93 2.63 5.60
C PRO A 144 -12.50 3.79 6.42
N LEU A 145 -11.64 4.68 6.94
CA LEU A 145 -12.06 5.88 7.69
C LEU A 145 -12.84 6.85 6.80
N LEU A 146 -12.31 7.15 5.61
CA LEU A 146 -12.96 8.07 4.66
C LEU A 146 -14.32 7.56 4.23
N HIS A 147 -14.48 6.26 3.99
CA HIS A 147 -15.77 5.67 3.67
C HIS A 147 -16.75 5.77 4.84
N ALA A 148 -16.31 5.42 6.05
CA ALA A 148 -17.16 5.50 7.24
C ALA A 148 -17.59 6.94 7.56
N MET A 149 -16.70 7.92 7.40
CA MET A 149 -17.02 9.33 7.59
C MET A 149 -18.06 9.85 6.58
N ARG A 150 -18.06 9.35 5.34
CA ARG A 150 -18.99 9.78 4.29
C ARG A 150 -20.34 9.08 4.35
N ASN A 151 -20.40 7.86 4.88
CA ASN A 151 -21.59 7.00 4.84
C ASN A 151 -22.20 6.72 6.21
N GLY A 152 -21.55 7.15 7.30
CA GLY A 152 -22.07 7.08 8.67
C GLY A 152 -23.07 8.18 8.99
N THR A 153 -23.59 8.16 10.22
CA THR A 153 -24.44 9.26 10.72
C THR A 153 -23.63 10.55 10.87
N PRO A 154 -24.29 11.74 10.96
CA PRO A 154 -23.58 12.99 11.21
C PRO A 154 -22.69 12.96 12.47
N GLU A 155 -23.15 12.27 13.53
CA GLU A 155 -22.40 12.11 14.77
C GLU A 155 -21.16 11.23 14.56
N GLN A 156 -21.29 10.13 13.81
CA GLN A 156 -20.18 9.26 13.47
C GLN A 156 -19.17 9.97 12.55
N ALA A 157 -19.65 10.72 11.58
CA ALA A 157 -18.80 11.54 10.71
C ALA A 157 -18.01 12.58 11.51
N SER A 158 -18.65 13.26 12.48
CA SER A 158 -17.99 14.25 13.35
C SER A 158 -16.92 13.60 14.22
N LEU A 159 -17.22 12.43 14.79
CA LEU A 159 -16.29 11.67 15.63
C LEU A 159 -15.06 11.21 14.85
N ILE A 160 -15.24 10.69 13.64
CA ILE A 160 -14.11 10.25 12.78
C ILE A 160 -13.28 11.45 12.34
N ARG A 161 -13.93 12.58 11.98
CA ARG A 161 -13.24 13.85 11.66
C ARG A 161 -12.37 14.30 12.82
N GLU A 162 -12.92 14.34 14.04
CA GLU A 162 -12.18 14.72 15.24
C GLU A 162 -10.97 13.79 15.46
N ALA A 163 -11.16 12.48 15.31
CA ALA A 163 -10.09 11.50 15.48
C ALA A 163 -8.93 11.71 14.49
N ILE A 164 -9.25 12.05 13.23
CA ILE A 164 -8.24 12.35 12.21
C ILE A 164 -7.53 13.68 12.51
N GLU A 165 -8.28 14.75 12.79
CA GLU A 165 -7.74 16.11 13.01
C GLU A 165 -6.80 16.19 14.22
N GLN A 166 -7.14 15.51 15.31
CA GLN A 166 -6.35 15.56 16.54
C GLN A 166 -5.13 14.64 16.51
N GLY A 167 -5.16 13.53 15.75
CA GLY A 167 -4.27 12.41 15.96
C GLY A 167 -4.46 11.82 17.37
N ASN A 168 -3.68 10.82 17.73
CA ASN A 168 -3.83 10.12 19.03
C ASN A 168 -5.26 9.57 19.27
N GLY A 169 -5.95 9.20 18.18
CA GLY A 169 -7.37 8.78 18.21
C GLY A 169 -7.63 7.40 18.81
N ARG A 170 -6.64 6.76 19.43
CA ARG A 170 -6.77 5.40 19.98
C ARG A 170 -7.92 5.27 21.00
N HIS A 171 -8.22 6.31 21.77
CA HIS A 171 -9.33 6.34 22.72
C HIS A 171 -10.71 6.38 22.03
N LEU A 172 -10.76 6.69 20.73
CA LEU A 172 -11.96 6.70 19.88
C LEU A 172 -12.05 5.44 18.99
N LEU A 173 -11.15 4.49 19.15
CA LEU A 173 -11.08 3.31 18.27
C LEU A 173 -12.39 2.50 18.28
N GLU A 174 -12.93 2.17 19.44
CA GLU A 174 -14.16 1.37 19.54
C GLU A 174 -15.35 2.04 18.85
N PRO A 175 -15.70 3.32 19.11
CA PRO A 175 -16.79 3.98 18.38
C PRO A 175 -16.51 4.18 16.89
N VAL A 176 -15.25 4.29 16.47
CA VAL A 176 -14.87 4.32 15.04
C VAL A 176 -15.11 2.96 14.39
N LEU A 177 -14.72 1.86 15.03
CA LEU A 177 -15.00 0.50 14.56
C LEU A 177 -16.51 0.22 14.46
N GLU A 178 -17.30 0.69 15.42
CA GLU A 178 -18.75 0.60 15.35
C GLU A 178 -19.32 1.38 14.14
N ALA A 179 -18.83 2.58 13.89
CA ALA A 179 -19.21 3.37 12.71
C ALA A 179 -18.86 2.66 11.39
N MET A 180 -17.66 2.06 11.32
CA MET A 180 -17.24 1.26 10.17
C MET A 180 -18.14 0.03 9.96
N ALA A 181 -18.49 -0.67 11.03
CA ALA A 181 -19.38 -1.83 10.96
C ALA A 181 -20.78 -1.44 10.48
N ASN A 182 -21.33 -0.32 10.99
CA ASN A 182 -22.67 0.15 10.64
C ASN A 182 -22.84 0.52 9.17
N CYS A 183 -21.79 1.00 8.51
CA CYS A 183 -21.81 1.38 7.08
C CYS A 183 -21.10 0.37 6.16
N GLY A 184 -20.62 -0.77 6.68
CA GLY A 184 -19.93 -1.79 5.89
C GLY A 184 -18.61 -1.35 5.29
N SER A 185 -17.91 -0.41 5.94
CA SER A 185 -16.69 0.22 5.42
C SER A 185 -15.57 -0.76 5.11
N LEU A 186 -15.34 -1.75 5.98
CA LEU A 186 -14.29 -2.73 5.79
C LEU A 186 -14.59 -3.65 4.60
N GLU A 187 -15.83 -4.11 4.47
CA GLU A 187 -16.24 -4.94 3.34
C GLU A 187 -16.17 -4.17 2.02
N TRP A 188 -16.60 -2.91 2.01
CA TRP A 188 -16.46 -2.03 0.84
C TRP A 188 -14.98 -1.84 0.44
N THR A 189 -14.09 -1.64 1.41
CA THR A 189 -12.64 -1.51 1.14
C THR A 189 -12.07 -2.81 0.59
N ARG A 190 -12.51 -3.97 1.10
CA ARG A 190 -12.12 -5.30 0.56
C ARG A 190 -12.53 -5.46 -0.89
N GLN A 191 -13.76 -5.10 -1.24
CA GLN A 191 -14.24 -5.15 -2.63
C GLN A 191 -13.40 -4.26 -3.55
N ARG A 192 -13.01 -3.06 -3.10
CA ARG A 192 -12.10 -2.19 -3.86
C ARG A 192 -10.72 -2.83 -4.08
N ALA A 193 -10.20 -3.55 -3.09
CA ALA A 193 -8.94 -4.27 -3.24
C ALA A 193 -9.07 -5.47 -4.22
N GLU A 194 -10.19 -6.19 -4.17
CA GLU A 194 -10.48 -7.29 -5.09
C GLU A 194 -10.61 -6.80 -6.54
N GLU A 195 -11.26 -5.66 -6.78
CA GLU A 195 -11.31 -5.02 -8.11
C GLU A 195 -9.92 -4.68 -8.65
N GLU A 196 -9.00 -4.22 -7.81
CA GLU A 196 -7.62 -3.96 -8.21
C GLU A 196 -6.86 -5.27 -8.48
N ALA A 197 -7.07 -6.32 -7.70
CA ALA A 197 -6.50 -7.64 -7.96
C ALA A 197 -7.00 -8.24 -9.30
N ASP A 198 -8.27 -8.09 -9.62
CA ASP A 198 -8.84 -8.52 -10.90
C ASP A 198 -8.22 -7.77 -12.09
N LYS A 199 -7.96 -6.46 -11.95
CA LYS A 199 -7.22 -5.68 -12.96
C LYS A 199 -5.78 -6.17 -13.12
N ALA A 200 -5.12 -6.54 -12.00
CA ALA A 200 -3.79 -7.13 -12.06
C ALA A 200 -3.79 -8.45 -12.84
N ILE A 201 -4.74 -9.34 -12.56
CA ILE A 201 -4.88 -10.61 -13.26
C ILE A 201 -5.18 -10.38 -14.76
N ALA A 202 -6.06 -9.43 -15.09
CA ALA A 202 -6.37 -9.08 -16.47
C ALA A 202 -5.14 -8.57 -17.23
N ALA A 203 -4.26 -7.81 -16.59
CA ALA A 203 -3.03 -7.32 -17.20
C ALA A 203 -2.05 -8.44 -17.61
N LEU A 204 -2.15 -9.63 -17.00
CA LEU A 204 -1.33 -10.80 -17.37
C LEU A 204 -1.80 -11.54 -18.63
N GLN A 205 -2.91 -11.14 -19.24
CA GLN A 205 -3.42 -11.83 -20.45
C GLN A 205 -2.45 -11.79 -21.64
N VAL A 206 -1.57 -10.80 -21.69
CA VAL A 206 -0.51 -10.66 -22.71
C VAL A 206 0.73 -11.53 -22.44
N ILE A 207 0.78 -12.16 -21.28
CA ILE A 207 1.86 -13.08 -20.89
C ILE A 207 1.47 -14.50 -21.27
N PRO A 208 2.32 -15.26 -21.96
CA PRO A 208 2.02 -16.64 -22.34
C PRO A 208 1.67 -17.53 -21.14
N ASP A 209 0.79 -18.50 -21.37
CA ASP A 209 0.43 -19.49 -20.37
C ASP A 209 1.67 -20.23 -19.86
N SER A 210 1.83 -20.26 -18.57
CA SER A 210 2.97 -20.88 -17.90
C SER A 210 2.71 -21.03 -16.40
N PRO A 211 3.40 -21.95 -15.71
CA PRO A 211 3.32 -22.04 -14.24
C PRO A 211 3.74 -20.74 -13.53
N TRP A 212 4.58 -19.93 -14.17
CA TRP A 212 5.00 -18.62 -13.63
C TRP A 212 3.89 -17.58 -13.70
N ARG A 213 3.12 -17.54 -14.82
CA ARG A 213 1.94 -16.70 -14.92
C ARG A 213 0.87 -17.13 -13.90
N ASP A 214 0.65 -18.45 -13.75
CA ASP A 214 -0.29 -18.98 -12.76
C ASP A 214 0.13 -18.59 -11.33
N ALA A 215 1.42 -18.60 -11.04
CA ALA A 215 1.95 -18.16 -9.76
C ALA A 215 1.71 -16.65 -9.52
N LEU A 216 1.83 -15.81 -10.53
CA LEU A 216 1.51 -14.38 -10.43
C LEU A 216 0.01 -14.16 -10.20
N ILE A 217 -0.86 -14.92 -10.86
CA ILE A 217 -2.32 -14.91 -10.61
C ILE A 217 -2.60 -15.34 -9.17
N GLY A 218 -1.98 -16.43 -8.71
CA GLY A 218 -2.09 -16.89 -7.33
C GLY A 218 -1.65 -15.85 -6.30
N LEU A 219 -0.59 -15.10 -6.60
CA LEU A 219 -0.10 -14.03 -5.74
C LEU A 219 -1.11 -12.88 -5.63
N ALA A 220 -1.80 -12.51 -6.72
CA ALA A 220 -2.85 -11.50 -6.68
C ALA A 220 -4.03 -11.93 -5.78
N HIS A 221 -4.45 -13.19 -5.85
CA HIS A 221 -5.47 -13.73 -4.95
C HIS A 221 -5.00 -13.74 -3.49
N ILE A 222 -3.77 -14.18 -3.22
CA ILE A 222 -3.21 -14.17 -1.85
C ILE A 222 -3.16 -12.75 -1.28
N ALA A 223 -2.85 -11.75 -2.09
CA ALA A 223 -2.74 -10.37 -1.63
C ALA A 223 -4.05 -9.85 -1.03
N VAL A 224 -5.20 -10.25 -1.56
CA VAL A 224 -6.53 -9.82 -1.08
C VAL A 224 -7.19 -10.79 -0.09
N GLN A 225 -6.72 -12.04 -0.02
CA GLN A 225 -7.25 -13.07 0.88
C GLN A 225 -6.49 -13.17 2.20
N ARG A 226 -5.41 -12.41 2.37
CA ARG A 226 -4.62 -12.45 3.60
C ARG A 226 -5.42 -11.88 4.78
N ASP A 227 -5.31 -12.55 5.90
CA ASP A 227 -5.92 -12.15 7.18
C ASP A 227 -4.87 -11.55 8.14
N ARG A 228 -3.61 -11.41 7.66
CA ARG A 228 -2.44 -10.95 8.42
C ARG A 228 -1.29 -10.52 7.48
#